data_d6ac9579f52ea221a5efd8addc8628bb
#
_entry.id   d6ac9579f52ea221a5efd8addc8628bb
#
_cell.length_a   1.000
_cell.length_b   1.000
_cell.length_c   1.000
_cell.angle_alpha   90.00
_cell.angle_beta   90.00
_cell.angle_gamma   90.00
#
_symmetry.space_group_name_H-M   'P 1'
#
loop_
_entity.id
_entity.type
_entity.pdbx_description
1 polymer ?
#
loop_
_entity_poly.entity_id
_entity_poly.type
_entity_poly.pdbx_seq_one_letter_code
_entity_poly.pdbx_strand_id
1 'polypeptide(L)'
;MIEMSSTNKSDSEALKTATAFNVLESDTLTNIINLSKECVKFLDLLQESRKQILLDIKNNETNFFEQNPLIISQFNALFDPTLYKSKVQMFAEELEDTLDSYCCHEYVEDIIDVDYDRCKRVVYCQLCELTKR
;
A
#
# COMPACT_ATOMS: atom_id res chain seq x y z
N MET A 1 -26.03 32.11 -1.60
CA MET A 1 -26.73 31.98 -0.33
C MET A 1 -26.84 30.58 0.18
N ILE A 2 -27.14 29.65 -0.66
CA ILE A 2 -27.11 28.22 -0.36
C ILE A 2 -25.71 27.78 0.03
N GLU A 3 -24.71 28.41 -0.54
CA GLU A 3 -23.30 28.13 -0.30
C GLU A 3 -22.83 28.46 1.11
N MET A 4 -23.28 29.56 1.68
CA MET A 4 -22.93 29.98 3.05
C MET A 4 -23.52 29.03 4.08
N SER A 5 -24.75 28.62 3.88
CA SER A 5 -25.45 27.68 4.74
C SER A 5 -24.77 26.30 4.70
N SER A 6 -24.29 25.90 3.52
CA SER A 6 -23.64 24.65 3.33
C SER A 6 -22.21 24.62 3.95
N THR A 7 -21.53 25.77 4.00
CA THR A 7 -20.21 25.90 4.60
C THR A 7 -20.23 25.64 6.11
N ASN A 8 -21.16 26.29 6.82
CA ASN A 8 -21.32 26.08 8.25
C ASN A 8 -21.75 24.65 8.59
N LYS A 9 -22.62 24.10 7.78
CA LYS A 9 -23.06 22.72 7.93
C LYS A 9 -21.93 21.74 7.66
N SER A 10 -21.09 22.05 6.66
CA SER A 10 -19.93 21.26 6.31
C SER A 10 -18.91 21.19 7.45
N ASP A 11 -18.63 22.32 8.10
CA ASP A 11 -17.72 22.36 9.24
C ASP A 11 -18.24 21.55 10.43
N SER A 12 -19.52 21.63 10.70
CA SER A 12 -20.16 20.85 11.75
C SER A 12 -20.17 19.35 11.42
N GLU A 13 -20.42 19.01 10.17
CA GLU A 13 -20.38 17.63 9.71
C GLU A 13 -18.95 17.08 9.69
N ALA A 14 -17.97 17.88 9.29
CA ALA A 14 -16.58 17.51 9.33
C ALA A 14 -16.12 17.23 10.77
N LEU A 15 -16.54 18.04 11.73
CA LEU A 15 -16.24 17.83 13.14
C LEU A 15 -16.92 16.56 13.67
N LYS A 16 -18.18 16.34 13.30
CA LYS A 16 -18.90 15.11 13.64
C LYS A 16 -18.27 13.89 12.97
N THR A 17 -17.85 14.02 11.73
CA THR A 17 -17.18 12.98 10.99
C THR A 17 -15.83 12.63 11.63
N ALA A 18 -15.05 13.63 12.04
CA ALA A 18 -13.80 13.41 12.76
C ALA A 18 -14.02 12.73 14.11
N THR A 19 -15.11 13.10 14.81
CA THR A 19 -15.50 12.46 16.07
C THR A 19 -16.07 11.07 15.84
N ALA A 20 -16.78 10.88 14.71
CA ALA A 20 -17.39 9.63 14.30
C ALA A 20 -16.50 8.77 13.43
N PHE A 21 -15.26 9.21 13.17
CA PHE A 21 -14.24 8.40 12.54
C PHE A 21 -13.92 7.25 13.49
N ASN A 22 -14.77 6.27 13.40
CA ASN A 22 -14.89 5.19 14.35
C ASN A 22 -14.13 3.97 13.87
N VAL A 23 -14.27 2.88 14.62
CA VAL A 23 -13.63 1.61 14.34
C VAL A 23 -13.94 1.09 12.93
N LEU A 24 -15.17 1.31 12.43
CA LEU A 24 -15.58 0.80 11.11
C LEU A 24 -14.82 1.46 9.96
N GLU A 25 -14.71 2.79 9.99
CA GLU A 25 -13.98 3.55 8.97
C GLU A 25 -12.50 3.31 9.06
N SER A 26 -11.98 3.24 10.27
CA SER A 26 -10.58 2.87 10.55
C SER A 26 -10.27 1.47 10.01
N ASP A 27 -11.15 0.50 10.26
CA ASP A 27 -10.97 -0.86 9.75
C ASP A 27 -11.00 -0.90 8.22
N THR A 28 -11.90 -0.14 7.60
CA THR A 28 -11.96 -0.05 6.14
C THR A 28 -10.67 0.51 5.56
N LEU A 29 -10.16 1.60 6.13
CA LEU A 29 -8.89 2.19 5.69
C LEU A 29 -7.73 1.24 5.91
N THR A 30 -7.69 0.56 7.04
CA THR A 30 -6.66 -0.43 7.35
C THR A 30 -6.70 -1.57 6.34
N ASN A 31 -7.88 -2.03 5.96
CA ASN A 31 -8.03 -3.07 4.95
C ASN A 31 -7.53 -2.62 3.58
N ILE A 32 -7.81 -1.38 3.19
CA ILE A 32 -7.31 -0.81 1.93
C ILE A 32 -5.78 -0.70 1.97
N ILE A 33 -5.21 -0.24 3.07
CA ILE A 33 -3.76 -0.15 3.25
C ILE A 33 -3.12 -1.53 3.13
N ASN A 34 -3.68 -2.52 3.80
CA ASN A 34 -3.18 -3.90 3.77
C ASN A 34 -3.26 -4.50 2.37
N LEU A 35 -4.37 -4.27 1.67
CA LEU A 35 -4.52 -4.69 0.28
C LEU A 35 -3.46 -4.04 -0.61
N SER A 36 -3.20 -2.75 -0.41
CA SER A 36 -2.18 -2.02 -1.16
C SER A 36 -0.78 -2.61 -0.91
N LYS A 37 -0.45 -2.94 0.33
CA LYS A 37 0.83 -3.57 0.69
C LYS A 37 0.97 -4.97 0.07
N GLU A 38 -0.10 -5.75 0.08
CA GLU A 38 -0.10 -7.06 -0.59
C GLU A 38 0.06 -6.92 -2.11
N CYS A 39 -0.54 -5.89 -2.69
CA CYS A 39 -0.38 -5.57 -4.10
C CYS A 39 1.09 -5.25 -4.43
N VAL A 40 1.78 -4.47 -3.59
CA VAL A 40 3.21 -4.18 -3.75
C VAL A 40 4.04 -5.45 -3.72
N LYS A 41 3.76 -6.35 -2.78
CA LYS A 41 4.45 -7.65 -2.71
C LYS A 41 4.24 -8.47 -3.98
N PHE A 42 3.03 -8.49 -4.50
CA PHE A 42 2.72 -9.17 -5.75
C PHE A 42 3.49 -8.56 -6.93
N LEU A 43 3.55 -7.22 -6.99
CA LEU A 43 4.30 -6.52 -8.02
C LEU A 43 5.81 -6.79 -7.93
N ASP A 44 6.34 -6.93 -6.72
CA ASP A 44 7.75 -7.33 -6.52
C ASP A 44 8.01 -8.74 -7.07
N LEU A 45 7.12 -9.69 -6.80
CA LEU A 45 7.22 -11.04 -7.34
C LEU A 45 7.13 -11.04 -8.87
N LEU A 46 6.23 -10.23 -9.42
CA LEU A 46 6.08 -10.07 -10.86
C LEU A 46 7.37 -9.51 -11.48
N GLN A 47 7.98 -8.54 -10.82
CA GLN A 47 9.23 -7.93 -11.27
C GLN A 47 10.38 -8.95 -11.27
N GLU A 48 10.48 -9.77 -10.24
CA GLU A 48 11.49 -10.83 -10.16
C GLU A 48 11.27 -11.89 -11.24
N SER A 49 10.03 -12.30 -11.44
CA SER A 49 9.68 -13.25 -12.50
C SER A 49 10.02 -12.69 -13.88
N ARG A 50 9.74 -11.40 -14.09
CA ARG A 50 10.09 -10.71 -15.32
C ARG A 50 11.59 -10.70 -15.58
N LYS A 51 12.38 -10.37 -14.56
CA LYS A 51 13.84 -10.39 -14.66
C LYS A 51 14.35 -11.77 -15.03
N GLN A 52 13.82 -12.82 -14.41
CA GLN A 52 14.24 -14.18 -14.68
C GLN A 52 13.92 -14.57 -16.13
N ILE A 53 12.74 -14.23 -16.61
CA ILE A 53 12.35 -14.51 -18.01
C ILE A 53 13.28 -13.79 -18.98
N LEU A 54 13.59 -12.50 -18.71
CA LEU A 54 14.51 -11.74 -19.56
C LEU A 54 15.92 -12.33 -19.56
N LEU A 55 16.39 -12.83 -18.43
CA LEU A 55 17.67 -13.53 -18.35
C LEU A 55 17.64 -14.83 -19.14
N ASP A 56 16.57 -15.58 -19.05
CA ASP A 56 16.40 -16.83 -19.81
C ASP A 56 16.40 -16.56 -21.33
N ILE A 57 15.72 -15.50 -21.75
CA ILE A 57 15.74 -15.06 -23.15
C ILE A 57 17.14 -14.70 -23.60
N LYS A 58 17.88 -13.94 -22.76
CA LYS A 58 19.24 -13.53 -23.07
C LYS A 58 20.20 -14.70 -23.15
N ASN A 59 20.02 -15.69 -22.28
CA ASN A 59 20.87 -16.87 -22.21
C ASN A 59 20.47 -17.98 -23.18
N ASN A 60 19.37 -17.80 -23.89
CA ASN A 60 18.87 -18.79 -24.84
C ASN A 60 19.75 -18.77 -26.09
N GLU A 61 20.26 -19.93 -26.47
CA GLU A 61 21.13 -20.10 -27.63
C GLU A 61 20.37 -20.08 -28.97
N THR A 62 19.03 -20.10 -28.92
CA THR A 62 18.22 -20.03 -30.14
C THR A 62 18.04 -18.58 -30.55
N ASN A 63 18.04 -18.31 -31.85
CA ASN A 63 17.83 -17.00 -32.42
C ASN A 63 16.34 -16.61 -32.52
N PHE A 64 15.46 -17.36 -31.87
CA PHE A 64 14.02 -17.16 -31.97
C PHE A 64 13.61 -15.73 -31.59
N PHE A 65 14.09 -15.23 -30.45
CA PHE A 65 13.72 -13.91 -29.96
C PHE A 65 14.38 -12.79 -30.76
N GLU A 66 15.57 -13.02 -31.30
CA GLU A 66 16.21 -12.07 -32.21
C GLU A 66 15.44 -11.94 -33.53
N GLN A 67 14.85 -13.02 -34.01
CA GLN A 67 14.03 -13.03 -35.22
C GLN A 67 12.61 -12.52 -34.95
N ASN A 68 12.20 -12.45 -33.69
CA ASN A 68 10.86 -12.01 -33.29
C ASN A 68 10.92 -10.92 -32.23
N PRO A 69 11.51 -9.75 -32.54
CA PRO A 69 11.73 -8.69 -31.55
C PRO A 69 10.42 -8.10 -31.02
N LEU A 70 9.31 -8.25 -31.75
CA LEU A 70 8.00 -7.77 -31.32
C LEU A 70 7.54 -8.48 -30.05
N ILE A 71 7.87 -9.74 -29.88
CA ILE A 71 7.50 -10.51 -28.68
C ILE A 71 8.14 -9.88 -27.44
N ILE A 72 9.43 -9.56 -27.51
CA ILE A 72 10.15 -8.91 -26.40
C ILE A 72 9.59 -7.52 -26.13
N SER A 73 9.33 -6.76 -27.18
CA SER A 73 8.76 -5.42 -27.04
C SER A 73 7.40 -5.44 -26.36
N GLN A 74 6.52 -6.35 -26.76
CA GLN A 74 5.21 -6.50 -26.15
C GLN A 74 5.31 -7.01 -24.69
N PHE A 75 6.21 -7.94 -24.44
CA PHE A 75 6.47 -8.43 -23.07
C PHE A 75 6.92 -7.30 -22.17
N ASN A 76 7.85 -6.47 -22.60
CA ASN A 76 8.33 -5.33 -21.82
C ASN A 76 7.22 -4.30 -21.56
N ALA A 77 6.37 -4.06 -22.54
CA ALA A 77 5.27 -3.11 -22.39
C ALA A 77 4.18 -3.61 -21.43
N LEU A 78 3.87 -4.91 -21.47
CA LEU A 78 2.77 -5.48 -20.70
C LEU A 78 3.17 -5.83 -19.26
N PHE A 79 4.41 -6.26 -19.05
CA PHE A 79 4.86 -6.80 -17.78
C PHE A 79 5.89 -5.92 -17.06
N ASP A 80 5.77 -4.60 -17.20
CA ASP A 80 6.58 -3.67 -16.42
C ASP A 80 5.78 -3.17 -15.21
N PRO A 81 6.04 -3.70 -14.01
CA PRO A 81 5.30 -3.32 -12.82
C PRO A 81 5.78 -2.04 -12.15
N THR A 82 6.91 -1.47 -12.59
CA THR A 82 7.62 -0.40 -11.87
C THR A 82 6.74 0.80 -11.58
N LEU A 83 6.00 1.28 -12.57
CA LEU A 83 5.16 2.46 -12.44
C LEU A 83 3.96 2.19 -11.50
N TYR A 84 3.33 1.03 -11.64
CA TYR A 84 2.22 0.64 -10.78
C TYR A 84 2.63 0.47 -9.34
N LYS A 85 3.79 -0.15 -9.12
CA LYS A 85 4.35 -0.33 -7.78
C LYS A 85 4.53 1.00 -7.07
N SER A 86 5.13 1.98 -7.76
CA SER A 86 5.36 3.32 -7.25
C SER A 86 4.05 4.00 -6.87
N LYS A 87 3.04 3.91 -7.74
CA LYS A 87 1.71 4.50 -7.49
C LYS A 87 1.01 3.86 -6.30
N VAL A 88 1.06 2.54 -6.20
CA VAL A 88 0.43 1.81 -5.09
C VAL A 88 1.11 2.13 -3.77
N GLN A 89 2.44 2.22 -3.76
CA GLN A 89 3.20 2.60 -2.57
C GLN A 89 2.84 4.00 -2.10
N MET A 90 2.81 4.97 -3.00
CA MET A 90 2.43 6.35 -2.67
C MET A 90 1.01 6.42 -2.12
N PHE A 91 0.10 5.69 -2.74
CA PHE A 91 -1.28 5.62 -2.29
C PHE A 91 -1.39 5.05 -0.88
N ALA A 92 -0.69 3.95 -0.60
CA ALA A 92 -0.67 3.35 0.72
C ALA A 92 -0.11 4.29 1.78
N GLU A 93 0.97 5.01 1.47
CA GLU A 93 1.59 6.00 2.36
C GLU A 93 0.64 7.16 2.65
N GLU A 94 -0.05 7.67 1.64
CA GLU A 94 -1.06 8.73 1.82
C GLU A 94 -2.21 8.26 2.70
N LEU A 95 -2.65 7.03 2.54
CA LEU A 95 -3.71 6.46 3.38
C LEU A 95 -3.25 6.27 4.82
N GLU A 96 -2.01 5.84 5.03
CA GLU A 96 -1.44 5.72 6.37
C GLU A 96 -1.37 7.08 7.06
N ASP A 97 -0.94 8.11 6.36
CA ASP A 97 -0.89 9.48 6.88
C ASP A 97 -2.29 9.99 7.21
N THR A 98 -3.26 9.71 6.34
CA THR A 98 -4.66 10.08 6.57
C THR A 98 -5.20 9.38 7.81
N LEU A 99 -4.98 8.09 7.92
CA LEU A 99 -5.44 7.30 9.07
C LEU A 99 -4.79 7.77 10.36
N ASP A 100 -3.51 8.07 10.33
CA ASP A 100 -2.77 8.61 11.46
C ASP A 100 -3.34 9.96 11.92
N SER A 101 -3.72 10.82 10.97
CA SER A 101 -4.29 12.14 11.25
C SER A 101 -5.69 12.08 11.83
N TYR A 102 -6.53 11.15 11.37
CA TYR A 102 -7.94 11.09 11.76
C TYR A 102 -8.24 10.12 12.90
N CYS A 103 -7.34 9.22 13.19
CA CYS A 103 -7.54 8.25 14.26
C CYS A 103 -7.38 8.89 15.63
N CYS A 104 -8.31 8.63 16.54
CA CYS A 104 -8.19 8.97 17.96
C CYS A 104 -7.36 7.88 18.61
N HIS A 105 -6.04 7.95 18.45
CA HIS A 105 -5.13 6.86 18.82
C HIS A 105 -5.28 6.37 20.25
N GLU A 106 -5.29 5.08 20.37
CA GLU A 106 -5.23 4.37 21.65
C GLU A 106 -4.05 3.41 21.59
N TYR A 107 -2.88 3.90 22.05
CA TYR A 107 -1.64 3.14 21.95
C TYR A 107 -1.53 2.05 23.01
N VAL A 108 -1.12 0.88 22.56
CA VAL A 108 -0.81 -0.26 23.43
C VAL A 108 0.59 -0.74 23.12
N GLU A 109 1.23 -1.31 24.15
CA GLU A 109 2.52 -1.98 23.99
C GLU A 109 2.31 -3.47 23.82
N ASP A 110 3.11 -4.06 22.95
CA ASP A 110 3.14 -5.48 22.76
C ASP A 110 4.58 -5.94 22.59
N ILE A 111 4.82 -7.19 22.83
CA ILE A 111 6.13 -7.81 22.66
C ILE A 111 6.00 -8.84 21.57
N ILE A 112 6.75 -8.66 20.49
CA ILE A 112 6.78 -9.60 19.38
C ILE A 112 8.10 -10.36 19.38
N ASP A 113 8.04 -11.66 19.09
CA ASP A 113 9.22 -12.47 18.90
C ASP A 113 9.79 -12.22 17.51
N VAL A 114 11.00 -11.68 17.46
CA VAL A 114 11.70 -11.44 16.21
C VAL A 114 12.50 -12.65 15.80
N ASP A 115 13.19 -13.25 16.78
CA ASP A 115 14.02 -14.43 16.62
C ASP A 115 13.78 -15.36 17.82
N TYR A 116 14.38 -16.53 17.77
CA TYR A 116 14.33 -17.52 18.82
C TYR A 116 14.72 -16.96 20.20
N ASP A 117 15.71 -16.05 20.22
CA ASP A 117 16.24 -15.47 21.46
C ASP A 117 15.97 -13.95 21.59
N ARG A 118 15.20 -13.36 20.67
CA ARG A 118 14.98 -11.90 20.66
C ARG A 118 13.51 -11.54 20.66
N CYS A 119 13.19 -10.64 21.58
CA CYS A 119 11.87 -10.00 21.64
C CYS A 119 12.02 -8.53 21.30
N LYS A 120 11.06 -7.97 20.62
CA LYS A 120 10.99 -6.55 20.31
C LYS A 120 9.72 -5.97 20.92
N ARG A 121 9.87 -4.85 21.64
CA ARG A 121 8.74 -4.08 22.14
C ARG A 121 8.22 -3.19 21.00
N VAL A 122 6.95 -3.26 20.73
CA VAL A 122 6.29 -2.39 19.75
C VAL A 122 5.15 -1.64 20.43
N VAL A 123 4.95 -0.39 20.01
CA VAL A 123 3.84 0.43 20.43
C VAL A 123 3.00 0.72 19.20
N TYR A 124 1.76 0.34 19.24
CA TYR A 124 0.85 0.52 18.11
C TYR A 124 -0.52 0.98 18.60
N CYS A 125 -1.27 1.58 17.70
CA CYS A 125 -2.63 1.98 17.97
C CYS A 125 -3.56 0.77 17.84
N GLN A 126 -4.33 0.52 18.87
CA GLN A 126 -5.30 -0.55 18.92
C GLN A 126 -6.47 -0.35 17.94
N LEU A 127 -6.75 0.90 17.59
CA LEU A 127 -7.87 1.25 16.71
C LEU A 127 -7.50 1.22 15.23
N CYS A 128 -6.36 1.78 14.85
CA CYS A 128 -5.92 1.85 13.45
C CYS A 128 -4.79 0.88 13.11
N GLU A 129 -4.27 0.20 14.10
CA GLU A 129 -3.19 -0.80 13.99
C GLU A 129 -1.84 -0.25 13.50
N LEU A 130 -1.74 1.07 13.30
CA LEU A 130 -0.48 1.68 12.91
C LEU A 130 0.51 1.70 14.08
N THR A 131 1.75 1.37 13.78
CA THR A 131 2.84 1.46 14.74
C THR A 131 3.15 2.91 15.04
N LYS A 132 3.39 3.22 16.29
CA LYS A 132 3.78 4.56 16.70
C LYS A 132 5.14 4.91 16.10
N ARG A 133 5.19 6.01 15.41
CA ARG A 133 6.41 6.53 14.79
C ARG A 133 7.23 7.38 15.78
#